data_82ddc3c7303f873e64176eb5b21a3326
#
_entry.id   82ddc3c7303f873e64176eb5b21a3326
#
_cell.length_a   1.000
_cell.length_b   1.000
_cell.length_c   1.000
_cell.angle_alpha   90.00
_cell.angle_beta   90.00
_cell.angle_gamma   90.00
#
_symmetry.space_group_name_H-M   'P 1'
#
loop_
_entity.id
_entity.type
_entity.pdbx_description
1 polymer ?
#
loop_
_entity_poly.entity_id
_entity_poly.type
_entity_poly.pdbx_seq_one_letter_code
_entity_poly.pdbx_strand_id
1 'polypeptide(L)'
;MKDKKQFATKIIDDFFEQPKEIVKFANTLDFNEGPYGYWPGERSDALHDANYNFFNSVLSKILSLSFDYKHHNVTWDNVEMYFQKTYPYDNKNKNNIVNSGLTHADGDYPLVGLVYLTEGADHESGTSIMYPVEKHTGSEIKRKQEAFTKRKIKDGKKLKNNLTQKDLDEYAKLVQEGNSKFYEGIKVNNVFNRALLYSGTDFHKANSFFTGKEERLTLVFFIKTIQSTGFFPIQRLDANATILKYDSNKKENSKKRNNKKH
;
A
#
# COMPACT_ATOMS: atom_id res chain seq x y z
N MET A 1 2.04 -22.49 0.88
CA MET A 1 0.67 -21.97 0.65
C MET A 1 0.82 -20.52 0.22
N LYS A 2 0.20 -20.10 -0.90
CA LYS A 2 0.14 -18.67 -1.21
C LYS A 2 -0.66 -18.00 -0.11
N ASP A 3 -0.06 -17.03 0.57
CA ASP A 3 -0.74 -16.29 1.63
C ASP A 3 -2.03 -15.71 1.07
N LYS A 4 -3.14 -16.12 1.67
CA LYS A 4 -4.45 -15.62 1.26
C LYS A 4 -4.55 -14.18 1.72
N LYS A 5 -4.99 -13.29 0.84
CA LYS A 5 -5.34 -11.91 1.18
C LYS A 5 -6.20 -11.90 2.45
N GLN A 6 -5.74 -11.17 3.47
CA GLN A 6 -6.41 -11.09 4.77
C GLN A 6 -7.13 -9.76 4.98
N PHE A 7 -6.68 -8.71 4.29
CA PHE A 7 -7.19 -7.36 4.43
C PHE A 7 -7.75 -6.83 3.12
N ALA A 8 -8.91 -6.19 3.18
CA ALA A 8 -9.50 -5.48 2.06
C ALA A 8 -8.75 -4.17 1.79
N THR A 9 -8.80 -3.70 0.55
CA THR A 9 -8.41 -2.33 0.23
C THR A 9 -9.37 -1.36 0.90
N LYS A 10 -8.83 -0.39 1.67
CA LYS A 10 -9.58 0.66 2.36
C LYS A 10 -9.04 2.02 1.99
N ILE A 11 -9.94 2.97 1.79
CA ILE A 11 -9.63 4.37 1.53
C ILE A 11 -10.30 5.17 2.63
N ILE A 12 -9.54 5.99 3.35
CA ILE A 12 -10.01 6.77 4.48
C ILE A 12 -9.55 8.21 4.29
N ASP A 13 -10.48 9.13 4.13
CA ASP A 13 -10.20 10.55 4.14
C ASP A 13 -10.06 11.06 5.58
N ASP A 14 -9.45 12.21 5.75
CA ASP A 14 -9.25 12.86 7.05
C ASP A 14 -8.60 11.95 8.10
N PHE A 15 -7.52 11.27 7.69
CA PHE A 15 -6.84 10.30 8.53
C PHE A 15 -6.26 10.92 9.81
N PHE A 16 -5.66 12.12 9.71
CA PHE A 16 -5.17 12.91 10.83
C PHE A 16 -6.08 14.11 11.07
N GLU A 17 -6.29 14.47 12.32
CA GLU A 17 -7.04 15.68 12.70
C GLU A 17 -6.27 16.96 12.34
N GLN A 18 -4.94 16.93 12.47
CA GLN A 18 -4.05 18.06 12.20
C GLN A 18 -2.94 17.69 11.22
N PRO A 19 -3.27 17.42 9.94
CA PRO A 19 -2.30 16.87 8.98
C PRO A 19 -1.12 17.81 8.69
N LYS A 20 -1.31 19.13 8.80
CA LYS A 20 -0.22 20.10 8.61
C LYS A 20 0.86 19.99 9.69
N GLU A 21 0.49 19.66 10.92
CA GLU A 21 1.45 19.44 12.00
C GLU A 21 2.24 18.15 11.76
N ILE A 22 1.61 17.13 11.15
CA ILE A 22 2.29 15.90 10.74
C ILE A 22 3.34 16.20 9.64
N VAL A 23 2.99 17.05 8.66
CA VAL A 23 3.95 17.51 7.64
C VAL A 23 5.10 18.29 8.27
N LYS A 24 4.83 19.19 9.21
CA LYS A 24 5.90 19.91 9.94
C LYS A 24 6.81 18.92 10.68
N PHE A 25 6.24 17.96 11.40
CA PHE A 25 7.02 16.93 12.07
C PHE A 25 7.87 16.13 11.08
N ALA A 26 7.30 15.67 9.97
CA ALA A 26 8.05 14.96 8.94
C ALA A 26 9.27 15.76 8.45
N ASN A 27 9.13 17.07 8.29
CA ASN A 27 10.20 17.96 7.83
C ASN A 27 11.29 18.24 8.89
N THR A 28 11.11 17.80 10.14
CA THR A 28 12.17 17.85 11.17
C THR A 28 13.08 16.63 11.15
N LEU A 29 12.71 15.58 10.40
CA LEU A 29 13.45 14.32 10.36
C LEU A 29 14.48 14.35 9.23
N ASP A 30 15.56 13.59 9.42
CA ASP A 30 16.54 13.35 8.37
C ASP A 30 15.99 12.33 7.37
N PHE A 31 16.23 12.57 6.07
CA PHE A 31 15.83 11.70 4.98
C PHE A 31 17.07 11.13 4.29
N ASN A 32 17.08 9.83 4.11
CA ASN A 32 18.16 9.10 3.49
C ASN A 32 17.65 8.27 2.30
N GLU A 33 18.47 8.18 1.25
CA GLU A 33 18.22 7.23 0.17
C GLU A 33 18.27 5.81 0.74
N GLY A 34 17.28 4.98 0.42
CA GLY A 34 17.25 3.60 0.84
C GLY A 34 18.50 2.84 0.35
N PRO A 35 19.00 1.84 1.09
CA PRO A 35 20.27 1.15 0.79
C PRO A 35 20.31 0.50 -0.59
N TYR A 36 19.18 0.40 -1.26
CA TYR A 36 19.06 -0.27 -2.55
C TYR A 36 18.50 0.59 -3.68
N GLY A 37 18.06 1.84 -3.40
CA GLY A 37 17.63 2.81 -4.41
C GLY A 37 16.62 2.31 -5.45
N TYR A 38 15.68 1.45 -5.05
CA TYR A 38 14.72 0.83 -5.98
C TYR A 38 13.58 1.74 -6.42
N TRP A 39 13.51 2.94 -5.90
CA TRP A 39 12.45 3.92 -6.14
C TRP A 39 13.04 5.33 -6.07
N PRO A 40 12.44 6.32 -6.73
CA PRO A 40 13.01 7.67 -6.83
C PRO A 40 12.69 8.49 -5.58
N GLY A 41 13.35 8.19 -4.45
CA GLY A 41 13.03 8.92 -3.24
C GLY A 41 13.91 8.60 -2.05
N GLU A 42 13.53 9.16 -0.94
CA GLU A 42 14.21 9.10 0.35
C GLU A 42 13.20 8.70 1.43
N ARG A 43 13.66 8.04 2.47
CA ARG A 43 12.87 7.72 3.68
C ARG A 43 13.48 8.40 4.89
N SER A 44 12.62 8.80 5.82
CA SER A 44 13.05 9.20 7.14
C SER A 44 13.63 8.02 7.91
N ASP A 45 14.24 8.29 9.05
CA ASP A 45 14.45 7.25 10.05
C ASP A 45 13.14 6.55 10.40
N ALA A 46 13.25 5.30 10.88
CA ALA A 46 12.08 4.52 11.26
C ALA A 46 11.31 5.22 12.38
N LEU A 47 10.01 5.36 12.23
CA LEU A 47 9.20 6.16 13.16
C LEU A 47 9.15 5.57 14.58
N HIS A 48 9.35 4.26 14.72
CA HIS A 48 9.44 3.65 16.07
C HIS A 48 10.68 4.12 16.84
N ASP A 49 11.76 4.52 16.14
CA ASP A 49 12.97 5.09 16.74
C ASP A 49 12.85 6.61 16.89
N ALA A 50 12.33 7.28 15.85
CA ALA A 50 12.24 8.74 15.83
C ALA A 50 11.18 9.28 16.80
N ASN A 51 10.02 8.63 16.90
CA ASN A 51 8.94 8.99 17.83
C ASN A 51 7.99 7.81 18.09
N TYR A 52 8.28 7.03 19.12
CA TYR A 52 7.52 5.83 19.46
C TYR A 52 6.03 6.10 19.75
N ASN A 53 5.70 7.21 20.41
CA ASN A 53 4.31 7.55 20.71
C ASN A 53 3.50 7.84 19.44
N PHE A 54 4.08 8.58 18.50
CA PHE A 54 3.46 8.83 17.21
C PHE A 54 3.30 7.52 16.42
N PHE A 55 4.36 6.73 16.32
CA PHE A 55 4.33 5.41 15.68
C PHE A 55 3.20 4.54 16.24
N ASN A 56 3.15 4.39 17.56
CA ASN A 56 2.15 3.55 18.22
C ASN A 56 0.72 4.05 18.04
N SER A 57 0.51 5.37 18.05
CA SER A 57 -0.80 5.97 17.80
C SER A 57 -1.29 5.72 16.38
N VAL A 58 -0.40 5.89 15.39
CA VAL A 58 -0.73 5.62 13.97
C VAL A 58 -1.03 4.14 13.77
N LEU A 59 -0.19 3.26 14.29
CA LEU A 59 -0.38 1.81 14.17
C LEU A 59 -1.69 1.35 14.84
N SER A 60 -1.99 1.86 16.03
CA SER A 60 -3.24 1.55 16.73
C SER A 60 -4.45 1.97 15.91
N LYS A 61 -4.42 3.17 15.31
CA LYS A 61 -5.49 3.61 14.41
C LYS A 61 -5.63 2.68 13.19
N ILE A 62 -4.53 2.33 12.54
CA ILE A 62 -4.52 1.42 11.38
C ILE A 62 -5.17 0.08 11.73
N LEU A 63 -4.77 -0.52 12.84
CA LEU A 63 -5.30 -1.81 13.28
C LEU A 63 -6.77 -1.71 13.71
N SER A 64 -7.18 -0.61 14.35
CA SER A 64 -8.58 -0.39 14.76
C SER A 64 -9.56 -0.28 13.59
N LEU A 65 -9.07 0.04 12.40
CA LEU A 65 -9.89 0.03 11.18
C LEU A 65 -10.28 -1.40 10.74
N SER A 66 -9.63 -2.41 11.29
CA SER A 66 -9.84 -3.81 10.89
C SER A 66 -10.23 -4.72 12.04
N PHE A 67 -9.98 -4.34 13.29
CA PHE A 67 -10.20 -5.16 14.46
C PHE A 67 -10.98 -4.41 15.53
N ASP A 68 -11.90 -5.13 16.17
CA ASP A 68 -12.58 -4.66 17.38
C ASP A 68 -11.75 -5.05 18.61
N TYR A 69 -10.94 -4.13 19.11
CA TYR A 69 -10.11 -4.35 20.31
C TYR A 69 -10.89 -4.65 21.58
N LYS A 70 -12.18 -4.34 21.61
CA LYS A 70 -13.04 -4.67 22.75
C LYS A 70 -13.26 -6.18 22.88
N HIS A 71 -13.26 -6.88 21.74
CA HIS A 71 -13.59 -8.30 21.67
C HIS A 71 -12.43 -9.17 21.15
N HIS A 72 -11.37 -8.55 20.62
CA HIS A 72 -10.25 -9.25 20.02
C HIS A 72 -8.92 -8.81 20.60
N ASN A 73 -8.08 -9.78 20.97
CA ASN A 73 -6.67 -9.50 21.23
C ASN A 73 -5.95 -9.45 19.89
N VAL A 74 -5.25 -8.35 19.64
CA VAL A 74 -4.46 -8.15 18.42
C VAL A 74 -3.02 -7.89 18.81
N THR A 75 -2.12 -8.69 18.28
CA THR A 75 -0.68 -8.49 18.42
C THR A 75 -0.05 -8.32 17.05
N TRP A 76 1.07 -7.66 17.01
CA TRP A 76 1.80 -7.37 15.79
C TRP A 76 3.31 -7.44 16.02
N ASP A 77 4.06 -7.66 14.95
CA ASP A 77 5.51 -7.69 14.96
C ASP A 77 6.08 -7.23 13.62
N ASN A 78 7.35 -6.78 13.63
CA ASN A 78 8.06 -6.34 12.43
C ASN A 78 7.27 -5.29 11.63
N VAL A 79 7.00 -4.15 12.24
CA VAL A 79 6.36 -3.01 11.60
C VAL A 79 7.41 -2.01 11.15
N GLU A 80 7.44 -1.77 9.86
CA GLU A 80 8.22 -0.69 9.24
C GLU A 80 7.28 0.48 8.97
N MET A 81 7.63 1.68 9.45
CA MET A 81 6.86 2.89 9.23
C MET A 81 7.81 4.07 9.07
N TYR A 82 7.63 4.83 7.98
CA TYR A 82 8.51 5.94 7.60
C TYR A 82 7.71 7.07 6.97
N PHE A 83 8.23 8.29 7.03
CA PHE A 83 7.90 9.28 6.01
C PHE A 83 8.73 9.01 4.75
N GLN A 84 8.13 9.17 3.60
CA GLN A 84 8.77 8.94 2.30
C GLN A 84 8.57 10.13 1.40
N LYS A 85 9.67 10.67 0.88
CA LYS A 85 9.72 11.69 -0.17
C LYS A 85 10.01 11.01 -1.49
N THR A 86 9.22 11.29 -2.51
CA THR A 86 9.40 10.76 -3.85
C THR A 86 9.46 11.91 -4.85
N TYR A 87 10.39 11.84 -5.79
CA TYR A 87 10.64 12.89 -6.76
C TYR A 87 10.30 12.42 -8.17
N PRO A 88 9.80 13.30 -9.06
CA PRO A 88 9.62 12.94 -10.46
C PRO A 88 10.98 12.74 -11.13
N TYR A 89 11.06 11.79 -12.04
CA TYR A 89 12.23 11.64 -12.92
C TYR A 89 12.27 12.73 -14.01
N ASP A 90 11.09 13.17 -14.46
CA ASP A 90 10.91 14.30 -15.37
C ASP A 90 9.97 15.31 -14.71
N ASN A 91 10.53 16.43 -14.28
CA ASN A 91 9.80 17.51 -13.62
C ASN A 91 9.15 18.50 -14.60
N LYS A 92 9.37 18.34 -15.91
CA LYS A 92 8.84 19.22 -16.96
C LYS A 92 7.61 18.63 -17.64
N ASN A 93 7.51 17.31 -17.72
CA ASN A 93 6.42 16.64 -18.40
C ASN A 93 5.71 15.65 -17.47
N LYS A 94 4.56 16.05 -16.94
CA LYS A 94 3.76 15.22 -16.03
C LYS A 94 3.31 13.89 -16.65
N ASN A 95 3.15 13.86 -17.98
CA ASN A 95 2.66 12.70 -18.71
C ASN A 95 3.80 11.77 -19.15
N ASN A 96 5.04 12.09 -18.81
CA ASN A 96 6.16 11.20 -19.14
C ASN A 96 6.02 9.89 -18.35
N ILE A 97 6.05 8.77 -19.09
CA ILE A 97 5.91 7.43 -18.51
C ILE A 97 6.96 7.11 -17.45
N VAL A 98 8.12 7.77 -17.48
CA VAL A 98 9.16 7.61 -16.45
C VAL A 98 8.70 8.07 -15.06
N ASN A 99 7.66 8.92 -15.00
CA ASN A 99 7.06 9.35 -13.75
C ASN A 99 6.05 8.33 -13.20
N SER A 100 5.67 7.31 -13.95
CA SER A 100 4.81 6.24 -13.46
C SER A 100 5.60 5.22 -12.65
N GLY A 101 5.04 4.77 -11.54
CA GLY A 101 5.58 3.65 -10.79
C GLY A 101 5.49 2.33 -11.57
N LEU A 102 6.41 1.43 -11.31
CA LEU A 102 6.33 0.06 -11.80
C LEU A 102 5.36 -0.74 -10.94
N THR A 103 4.48 -1.52 -11.59
CA THR A 103 3.56 -2.41 -10.89
C THR A 103 4.33 -3.52 -10.16
N HIS A 104 4.11 -3.64 -8.87
CA HIS A 104 4.75 -4.62 -7.99
C HIS A 104 3.83 -5.03 -6.85
N ALA A 105 4.21 -6.07 -6.12
CA ALA A 105 3.66 -6.42 -4.83
C ALA A 105 4.76 -6.32 -3.78
N ASP A 106 4.43 -5.91 -2.56
CA ASP A 106 5.40 -5.77 -1.47
C ASP A 106 5.84 -7.13 -0.89
N GLY A 107 5.10 -8.20 -1.19
CA GLY A 107 5.41 -9.55 -0.75
C GLY A 107 4.56 -9.99 0.44
N ASP A 108 5.19 -10.60 1.43
CA ASP A 108 4.51 -11.31 2.53
C ASP A 108 3.99 -10.39 3.66
N TYR A 109 3.77 -9.12 3.38
CA TYR A 109 3.15 -8.22 4.34
C TYR A 109 1.62 -8.35 4.28
N PRO A 110 0.94 -8.81 5.34
CA PRO A 110 -0.52 -8.93 5.34
C PRO A 110 -1.22 -7.58 5.19
N LEU A 111 -0.64 -6.51 5.72
CA LEU A 111 -1.20 -5.17 5.65
C LEU A 111 -0.10 -4.13 5.39
N VAL A 112 -0.29 -3.37 4.36
CA VAL A 112 0.56 -2.23 3.97
C VAL A 112 -0.30 -1.03 3.63
N GLY A 113 0.32 0.13 3.51
CA GLY A 113 -0.40 1.31 3.06
C GLY A 113 0.39 2.58 3.15
N LEU A 114 -0.30 3.66 2.85
CA LEU A 114 0.27 5.00 2.89
C LEU A 114 -0.79 6.05 3.25
N VAL A 115 -0.31 7.19 3.73
CA VAL A 115 -1.12 8.42 3.87
C VAL A 115 -0.50 9.50 3.01
N TYR A 116 -1.29 10.14 2.14
CA TYR A 116 -0.83 11.25 1.30
C TYR A 116 -0.71 12.53 2.12
N LEU A 117 0.46 13.15 2.07
CA LEU A 117 0.79 14.33 2.89
C LEU A 117 1.31 15.53 2.05
N THR A 118 1.13 15.52 0.74
CA THR A 118 1.46 16.65 -0.13
C THR A 118 0.21 17.49 -0.38
N GLU A 119 0.14 18.69 0.22
CA GLU A 119 -0.99 19.61 0.05
C GLU A 119 -1.03 20.15 -1.39
N GLY A 120 -2.20 20.09 -2.03
CA GLY A 120 -2.40 20.58 -3.40
C GLY A 120 -1.64 19.78 -4.47
N ALA A 121 -1.36 18.51 -4.20
CA ALA A 121 -0.79 17.60 -5.20
C ALA A 121 -1.75 17.35 -6.36
N ASP A 122 -1.20 17.06 -7.55
CA ASP A 122 -1.98 16.55 -8.67
C ASP A 122 -2.70 15.26 -8.23
N HIS A 123 -4.02 15.22 -8.35
CA HIS A 123 -4.84 14.09 -7.95
C HIS A 123 -4.45 12.80 -8.69
N GLU A 124 -3.97 12.92 -9.92
CA GLU A 124 -3.50 11.78 -10.72
C GLU A 124 -2.21 11.13 -10.17
N SER A 125 -1.49 11.80 -9.26
CA SER A 125 -0.28 11.28 -8.62
C SER A 125 -0.54 10.28 -7.48
N GLY A 126 -1.73 9.69 -7.45
CA GLY A 126 -2.14 8.70 -6.45
C GLY A 126 -1.53 7.31 -6.64
N THR A 127 -2.29 6.29 -6.27
CA THR A 127 -1.88 4.88 -6.31
C THR A 127 -2.99 4.04 -6.92
N SER A 128 -2.64 3.09 -7.79
CA SER A 128 -3.61 2.13 -8.31
C SER A 128 -3.32 0.72 -7.81
N ILE A 129 -4.38 -0.01 -7.46
CA ILE A 129 -4.35 -1.46 -7.26
C ILE A 129 -4.56 -2.10 -8.63
N MET A 130 -3.64 -3.00 -8.99
CA MET A 130 -3.52 -3.58 -10.31
C MET A 130 -3.86 -5.06 -10.28
N TYR A 131 -4.50 -5.55 -11.33
CA TYR A 131 -4.79 -6.97 -11.50
C TYR A 131 -4.04 -7.52 -12.71
N PRO A 132 -3.42 -8.70 -12.61
CA PRO A 132 -2.70 -9.29 -13.73
C PRO A 132 -3.68 -9.71 -14.84
N VAL A 133 -3.32 -9.43 -16.10
CA VAL A 133 -4.08 -9.88 -17.29
C VAL A 133 -4.07 -11.41 -17.39
N GLU A 134 -2.92 -12.02 -17.06
CA GLU A 134 -2.75 -13.46 -16.99
C GLU A 134 -2.17 -13.86 -15.63
N LYS A 135 -2.16 -15.14 -15.31
CA LYS A 135 -1.54 -15.65 -14.09
C LYS A 135 -0.05 -15.34 -14.10
N HIS A 136 0.33 -14.22 -13.51
CA HIS A 136 1.69 -13.67 -13.56
C HIS A 136 2.23 -13.44 -12.15
N THR A 137 3.52 -13.71 -11.96
CA THR A 137 4.16 -13.58 -10.64
C THR A 137 4.79 -12.20 -10.39
N GLY A 138 4.90 -11.36 -11.41
CA GLY A 138 5.58 -10.05 -11.32
C GLY A 138 7.10 -10.13 -11.09
N SER A 139 7.62 -11.31 -10.75
CA SER A 139 9.00 -11.49 -10.27
C SER A 139 10.08 -11.18 -11.32
N GLU A 140 9.78 -11.38 -12.61
CA GLU A 140 10.75 -11.11 -13.68
C GLU A 140 11.00 -9.62 -13.87
N ILE A 141 9.92 -8.84 -13.93
CA ILE A 141 10.00 -7.38 -14.10
C ILE A 141 10.66 -6.74 -12.88
N LYS A 142 10.30 -7.19 -11.66
CA LYS A 142 10.97 -6.73 -10.44
C LYS A 142 12.48 -6.98 -10.51
N ARG A 143 12.90 -8.15 -10.94
CA ARG A 143 14.33 -8.45 -11.13
C ARG A 143 15.01 -7.55 -12.17
N LYS A 144 14.34 -7.24 -13.29
CA LYS A 144 14.87 -6.31 -14.31
C LYS A 144 15.02 -4.90 -13.72
N GLN A 145 14.05 -4.43 -12.96
CA GLN A 145 14.12 -3.14 -12.28
C GLN A 145 15.26 -3.10 -11.26
N GLU A 146 15.37 -4.12 -10.42
CA GLU A 146 16.47 -4.24 -9.46
C GLU A 146 17.84 -4.25 -10.15
N ALA A 147 17.98 -4.96 -11.26
CA ALA A 147 19.22 -5.00 -12.03
C ALA A 147 19.55 -3.62 -12.63
N PHE A 148 18.55 -2.91 -13.17
CA PHE A 148 18.71 -1.54 -13.66
C PHE A 148 19.19 -0.62 -12.54
N THR A 149 18.51 -0.63 -11.40
CA THR A 149 18.84 0.23 -10.27
C THR A 149 20.23 -0.05 -9.70
N LYS A 150 20.57 -1.35 -9.47
CA LYS A 150 21.90 -1.75 -8.97
C LYS A 150 23.02 -1.29 -9.91
N ARG A 151 22.80 -1.40 -11.23
CA ARG A 151 23.79 -0.92 -12.20
C ARG A 151 23.98 0.60 -12.07
N LYS A 152 22.90 1.37 -11.93
CA LYS A 152 22.97 2.84 -11.81
C LYS A 152 23.63 3.27 -10.52
N ILE A 153 23.34 2.62 -9.40
CA ILE A 153 24.04 2.88 -8.12
C ILE A 153 25.52 2.56 -8.23
N LYS A 154 25.89 1.43 -8.83
CA LYS A 154 27.30 1.06 -9.06
C LYS A 154 28.05 2.10 -9.89
N ASP A 155 27.37 2.72 -10.84
CA ASP A 155 27.93 3.80 -11.68
C ASP A 155 28.01 5.15 -10.93
N GLY A 156 27.70 5.20 -9.60
CA GLY A 156 27.72 6.40 -8.79
C GLY A 156 26.58 7.38 -9.11
N LYS A 157 25.58 6.94 -9.85
CA LYS A 157 24.43 7.77 -10.23
C LYS A 157 23.35 7.69 -9.17
N LYS A 158 22.95 8.83 -8.64
CA LYS A 158 21.73 8.94 -7.82
C LYS A 158 20.52 8.96 -8.74
N LEU A 159 19.53 8.12 -8.46
CA LEU A 159 18.28 8.07 -9.25
C LEU A 159 17.57 9.43 -9.32
N LYS A 160 17.75 10.26 -8.30
CA LYS A 160 17.11 11.58 -8.19
C LYS A 160 17.60 12.62 -9.21
N ASN A 161 18.90 12.65 -9.57
CA ASN A 161 19.47 13.83 -10.26
C ASN A 161 20.47 13.54 -11.39
N ASN A 162 20.81 12.30 -11.70
CA ASN A 162 21.95 11.98 -12.56
C ASN A 162 21.65 10.96 -13.66
N LEU A 163 20.38 10.73 -13.99
CA LEU A 163 20.01 9.85 -15.10
C LEU A 163 20.19 10.59 -16.43
N THR A 164 20.89 9.96 -17.36
CA THR A 164 20.96 10.44 -18.73
C THR A 164 19.66 10.15 -19.48
N GLN A 165 19.45 10.81 -20.62
CA GLN A 165 18.28 10.51 -21.48
C GLN A 165 18.22 9.02 -21.83
N LYS A 166 19.35 8.39 -22.13
CA LYS A 166 19.43 6.93 -22.38
C LYS A 166 18.94 6.11 -21.18
N ASP A 167 19.25 6.54 -19.96
CA ASP A 167 18.78 5.85 -18.74
C ASP A 167 17.28 6.01 -18.57
N LEU A 168 16.73 7.19 -18.85
CA LEU A 168 15.29 7.44 -18.84
C LEU A 168 14.56 6.61 -19.90
N ASP A 169 15.09 6.52 -21.11
CA ASP A 169 14.51 5.71 -22.20
C ASP A 169 14.51 4.22 -21.84
N GLU A 170 15.57 3.72 -21.20
CA GLU A 170 15.63 2.34 -20.71
C GLU A 170 14.60 2.09 -19.61
N TYR A 171 14.49 3.03 -18.67
CA TYR A 171 13.51 2.93 -17.59
C TYR A 171 12.07 3.01 -18.11
N ALA A 172 11.79 3.90 -19.06
CA ALA A 172 10.49 4.01 -19.73
C ALA A 172 10.03 2.66 -20.33
N LYS A 173 10.95 1.96 -21.03
CA LYS A 173 10.66 0.63 -21.58
C LYS A 173 10.31 -0.40 -20.49
N LEU A 174 11.03 -0.39 -19.37
CA LEU A 174 10.76 -1.30 -18.26
C LEU A 174 9.38 -1.01 -17.63
N VAL A 175 9.04 0.26 -17.44
CA VAL A 175 7.74 0.68 -16.90
C VAL A 175 6.61 0.27 -17.85
N GLN A 176 6.77 0.52 -19.15
CA GLN A 176 5.79 0.15 -20.16
C GLN A 176 5.60 -1.37 -20.25
N GLU A 177 6.68 -2.14 -20.34
CA GLU A 177 6.64 -3.62 -20.38
C GLU A 177 6.00 -4.17 -19.09
N GLY A 178 6.40 -3.65 -17.94
CA GLY A 178 5.91 -4.12 -16.66
C GLY A 178 4.42 -3.86 -16.48
N ASN A 179 4.02 -2.62 -16.71
CA ASN A 179 2.64 -2.21 -16.46
C ASN A 179 1.65 -2.77 -17.48
N SER A 180 2.09 -3.08 -18.73
CA SER A 180 1.21 -3.67 -19.76
C SER A 180 0.70 -5.07 -19.42
N LYS A 181 1.30 -5.74 -18.45
CA LYS A 181 0.89 -7.06 -17.96
C LYS A 181 -0.26 -7.01 -16.94
N PHE A 182 -0.71 -5.82 -16.61
CA PHE A 182 -1.74 -5.58 -15.61
C PHE A 182 -2.78 -4.60 -16.14
N TYR A 183 -4.00 -4.71 -15.61
CA TYR A 183 -5.01 -3.68 -15.77
C TYR A 183 -5.32 -3.01 -14.43
N GLU A 184 -5.76 -1.76 -14.50
CA GLU A 184 -6.13 -0.99 -13.32
C GLU A 184 -7.48 -1.46 -12.79
N GLY A 185 -7.50 -1.92 -11.54
CA GLY A 185 -8.72 -2.35 -10.88
C GLY A 185 -9.31 -1.29 -9.97
N ILE A 186 -8.47 -0.63 -9.17
CA ILE A 186 -8.87 0.47 -8.28
C ILE A 186 -7.89 1.61 -8.46
N LYS A 187 -8.38 2.79 -8.82
CA LYS A 187 -7.58 4.02 -8.87
C LYS A 187 -7.90 4.89 -7.66
N VAL A 188 -6.88 5.25 -6.91
CA VAL A 188 -6.99 6.11 -5.73
C VAL A 188 -6.25 7.43 -5.99
N ASN A 189 -6.99 8.51 -5.96
CA ASN A 189 -6.44 9.85 -6.17
C ASN A 189 -5.59 10.29 -4.97
N ASN A 190 -4.53 11.04 -5.24
CA ASN A 190 -3.74 11.72 -4.23
C ASN A 190 -4.57 12.89 -3.67
N VAL A 191 -5.19 12.65 -2.52
CA VAL A 191 -5.90 13.67 -1.75
C VAL A 191 -5.14 13.87 -0.44
N PHE A 192 -4.84 15.10 -0.09
CA PHE A 192 -4.16 15.43 1.14
C PHE A 192 -4.88 14.82 2.36
N ASN A 193 -4.13 14.15 3.22
CA ASN A 193 -4.65 13.46 4.41
C ASN A 193 -5.53 12.22 4.14
N ARG A 194 -5.49 11.66 2.92
CA ARG A 194 -6.12 10.39 2.58
C ARG A 194 -5.18 9.23 2.89
N ALA A 195 -5.68 8.24 3.62
CA ALA A 195 -5.01 6.96 3.79
C ALA A 195 -5.51 5.92 2.77
N LEU A 196 -4.60 5.10 2.28
CA LEU A 196 -4.86 3.92 1.48
C LEU A 196 -4.20 2.72 2.16
N LEU A 197 -5.00 1.72 2.50
CA LEU A 197 -4.58 0.46 3.11
C LEU A 197 -4.93 -0.70 2.18
N TYR A 198 -4.04 -1.66 2.05
CA TYR A 198 -4.25 -2.85 1.20
C TYR A 198 -3.34 -4.01 1.64
N SER A 199 -3.55 -5.19 1.08
CA SER A 199 -2.67 -6.33 1.32
C SER A 199 -1.36 -6.17 0.56
N GLY A 200 -0.21 -6.43 1.19
CA GLY A 200 1.09 -6.40 0.51
C GLY A 200 1.21 -7.38 -0.66
N THR A 201 0.32 -8.38 -0.73
CA THR A 201 0.21 -9.30 -1.86
C THR A 201 -0.55 -8.72 -3.06
N ASP A 202 -1.24 -7.58 -2.89
CA ASP A 202 -1.93 -6.90 -3.99
C ASP A 202 -0.89 -6.20 -4.88
N PHE A 203 -1.00 -6.41 -6.19
CA PHE A 203 -0.20 -5.62 -7.12
C PHE A 203 -0.66 -4.17 -7.11
N HIS A 204 0.29 -3.26 -7.05
CA HIS A 204 0.00 -1.84 -7.01
C HIS A 204 1.12 -1.02 -7.65
N LYS A 205 0.84 0.23 -7.95
CA LYS A 205 1.84 1.19 -8.45
C LYS A 205 1.47 2.61 -8.06
N ALA A 206 2.48 3.48 -7.91
CA ALA A 206 2.25 4.91 -7.96
C ALA A 206 1.81 5.31 -9.39
N ASN A 207 0.74 6.09 -9.51
CA ASN A 207 0.25 6.50 -10.82
C ASN A 207 1.18 7.53 -11.45
N SER A 208 1.68 8.46 -10.63
CA SER A 208 2.74 9.37 -11.02
C SER A 208 3.57 9.79 -9.81
N PHE A 209 4.87 9.99 -10.01
CA PHE A 209 5.75 10.69 -9.07
C PHE A 209 5.65 12.20 -9.23
N PHE A 210 5.13 12.68 -10.36
CA PHE A 210 4.89 14.10 -10.60
C PHE A 210 3.62 14.55 -9.88
N THR A 211 3.76 15.43 -8.91
CA THR A 211 2.65 15.96 -8.09
C THR A 211 2.30 17.40 -8.42
N GLY A 212 3.04 18.05 -9.31
CA GLY A 212 3.01 19.51 -9.49
C GLY A 212 3.72 20.27 -8.36
N LYS A 213 4.37 19.54 -7.46
CA LYS A 213 5.22 20.04 -6.37
C LYS A 213 6.61 19.45 -6.53
N GLU A 214 7.57 19.96 -5.76
CA GLU A 214 8.95 19.48 -5.79
C GLU A 214 9.04 18.00 -5.39
N GLU A 215 8.25 17.60 -4.41
CA GLU A 215 8.25 16.23 -3.86
C GLU A 215 6.83 15.72 -3.57
N ARG A 216 6.70 14.40 -3.52
CA ARG A 216 5.52 13.71 -3.04
C ARG A 216 5.84 13.15 -1.66
N LEU A 217 5.31 13.78 -0.61
CA LEU A 217 5.43 13.30 0.77
C LEU A 217 4.31 12.32 1.09
N THR A 218 4.67 11.18 1.64
CA THR A 218 3.73 10.18 2.17
C THR A 218 4.24 9.65 3.51
N LEU A 219 3.35 9.23 4.40
CA LEU A 219 3.67 8.28 5.45
C LEU A 219 3.41 6.90 4.88
N VAL A 220 4.37 5.98 4.93
CA VAL A 220 4.24 4.60 4.46
C VAL A 220 4.44 3.62 5.60
N PHE A 221 3.73 2.50 5.56
CA PHE A 221 3.86 1.46 6.57
C PHE A 221 3.73 0.06 5.97
N PHE A 222 4.43 -0.89 6.59
CA PHE A 222 4.46 -2.30 6.23
C PHE A 222 4.40 -3.11 7.53
N ILE A 223 3.34 -3.91 7.70
CA ILE A 223 3.16 -4.75 8.88
C ILE A 223 3.36 -6.20 8.45
N LYS A 224 4.42 -6.84 8.95
CA LYS A 224 4.80 -8.18 8.52
C LYS A 224 4.06 -9.28 9.26
N THR A 225 3.73 -9.06 10.52
CA THR A 225 3.03 -10.06 11.32
C THR A 225 1.86 -9.40 12.04
N ILE A 226 0.67 -9.99 11.90
CA ILE A 226 -0.52 -9.63 12.65
C ILE A 226 -1.15 -10.93 13.12
N GLN A 227 -1.42 -11.04 14.42
CA GLN A 227 -2.14 -12.13 15.04
C GLN A 227 -3.39 -11.58 15.72
N SER A 228 -4.50 -12.28 15.60
CA SER A 228 -5.76 -11.88 16.23
C SER A 228 -6.53 -13.10 16.71
N THR A 229 -7.20 -12.98 17.85
CA THR A 229 -8.19 -13.96 18.32
C THR A 229 -9.51 -13.86 17.55
N GLY A 230 -9.72 -12.75 16.81
CA GLY A 230 -10.87 -12.55 15.94
C GLY A 230 -10.60 -12.95 14.50
N PHE A 231 -11.62 -12.79 13.67
CA PHE A 231 -11.52 -13.04 12.25
C PHE A 231 -10.80 -11.92 11.52
N PHE A 232 -10.03 -12.28 10.51
CA PHE A 232 -9.47 -11.29 9.58
C PHE A 232 -10.57 -10.71 8.68
N PRO A 233 -10.46 -9.45 8.25
CA PRO A 233 -11.53 -8.74 7.53
C PRO A 233 -12.01 -9.42 6.24
N ILE A 234 -11.15 -10.21 5.57
CA ILE A 234 -11.53 -10.99 4.39
C ILE A 234 -11.66 -12.46 4.75
N GLN A 235 -12.47 -12.77 5.72
CA GLN A 235 -12.84 -14.16 5.94
C GLN A 235 -13.99 -14.53 5.02
N ARG A 236 -13.77 -15.55 4.21
CA ARG A 236 -14.82 -16.06 3.32
C ARG A 236 -15.90 -16.75 4.13
N LEU A 237 -17.15 -16.42 3.88
CA LEU A 237 -18.28 -17.14 4.44
C LEU A 237 -18.39 -18.51 3.77
N ASP A 238 -18.57 -19.54 4.58
CA ASP A 238 -18.96 -20.86 4.08
C ASP A 238 -20.46 -20.82 3.77
N ALA A 239 -20.79 -20.62 2.50
CA ALA A 239 -22.16 -20.53 2.05
C ALA A 239 -22.98 -21.80 2.38
N ASN A 240 -22.35 -22.98 2.27
CA ASN A 240 -23.03 -24.24 2.54
C ASN A 240 -23.37 -24.35 4.02
N ALA A 241 -22.41 -24.09 4.93
CA ALA A 241 -22.68 -24.11 6.36
C ALA A 241 -23.73 -23.07 6.76
N THR A 242 -23.73 -21.90 6.15
CA THR A 242 -24.70 -20.84 6.44
C THR A 242 -26.10 -21.20 5.95
N ILE A 243 -26.25 -21.72 4.73
CA ILE A 243 -27.53 -22.10 4.13
C ILE A 243 -28.11 -23.30 4.84
N LEU A 244 -27.30 -24.34 5.08
CA LEU A 244 -27.75 -25.57 5.76
C LEU A 244 -28.22 -25.30 7.21
N LYS A 245 -27.54 -24.43 7.95
CA LYS A 245 -27.97 -24.04 9.30
C LYS A 245 -29.31 -23.29 9.27
N TYR A 246 -29.50 -22.41 8.27
CA TYR A 246 -30.76 -21.69 8.10
C TYR A 246 -31.96 -22.67 7.83
N ASP A 247 -31.75 -23.60 6.93
CA ASP A 247 -32.79 -24.57 6.56
C ASP A 247 -33.16 -25.55 7.69
N SER A 248 -32.17 -25.99 8.49
CA SER A 248 -32.41 -26.83 9.65
C SER A 248 -33.27 -26.15 10.72
N ASN A 249 -32.98 -24.88 11.01
CA ASN A 249 -33.77 -24.10 11.96
C ASN A 249 -35.22 -23.86 11.47
N LYS A 250 -35.40 -23.72 10.15
CA LYS A 250 -36.75 -23.58 9.56
C LYS A 250 -37.58 -24.84 9.66
N LYS A 251 -36.97 -26.01 9.45
CA LYS A 251 -37.61 -27.33 9.60
C LYS A 251 -37.99 -27.66 11.06
N GLU A 252 -37.15 -27.32 12.03
CA GLU A 252 -37.45 -27.51 13.45
C GLU A 252 -38.60 -26.60 13.94
N ASN A 253 -38.61 -25.34 13.52
CA ASN A 253 -39.67 -24.39 13.87
C ASN A 253 -41.01 -24.75 13.23
N SER A 254 -41.02 -25.35 12.04
CA SER A 254 -42.26 -25.84 11.41
C SER A 254 -42.83 -27.09 12.16
N LYS A 255 -41.97 -28.02 12.61
CA LYS A 255 -42.37 -29.17 13.40
C LYS A 255 -42.93 -28.77 14.75
N LYS A 256 -42.34 -27.80 15.46
CA LYS A 256 -42.82 -27.26 16.75
C LYS A 256 -44.17 -26.55 16.64
N ARG A 257 -44.49 -25.94 15.50
CA ARG A 257 -45.81 -25.31 15.25
C ARG A 257 -46.92 -26.32 14.97
N ASN A 258 -46.60 -27.45 14.33
CA ASN A 258 -47.57 -28.48 14.05
C ASN A 258 -47.91 -29.35 15.28
N ASN A 259 -46.96 -29.53 16.21
CA ASN A 259 -47.21 -30.28 17.47
C ASN A 259 -47.94 -29.46 18.56
N LYS A 260 -48.25 -28.19 18.33
CA LYS A 260 -49.06 -27.35 19.24
C LYS A 260 -50.53 -27.22 18.82
N LYS A 261 -50.94 -27.94 17.76
CA LYS A 261 -52.33 -27.93 17.24
C LYS A 261 -53.06 -29.22 17.44
N HIS A 262 -52.61 -30.11 18.38
CA HIS A 262 -53.33 -31.31 18.80
C HIS A 262 -53.54 -31.30 20.32
#